data_9909946511332e5294e7ea0c54577413
#
_entry.id   9909946511332e5294e7ea0c54577413
#
_cell.length_a   1.000
_cell.length_b   1.000
_cell.length_c   1.000
_cell.angle_alpha   90.00
_cell.angle_beta   90.00
_cell.angle_gamma   90.00
#
_symmetry.space_group_name_H-M   'P 1'
#
loop_
_entity.id
_entity.type
_entity.pdbx_description
1 polymer ?
#
loop_
_entity_poly.entity_id
_entity_poly.type
_entity_poly.pdbx_seq_one_letter_code
_entity_poly.pdbx_strand_id
1 'polypeptide(L)'
;MKSDNDTYYFCACSFGKDSIATILLALRHNEPLDEVVFTEVMFDNQNGISGEDPRHIEWVRNHAKPLLEQMGVKVTILQTEDYISNFHHTICKSKHPERVGKVRGYPIGNRCAILRDCKMRTMGKFIRETRTRYKHYFQYVGIAFDETERLARKMMNSHKISLLAKYQYTEKMAYELCKQYN
;
A
#
# COMPACT_ATOMS: atom_id res chain seq x y z
N MET A 1 -1.99 -5.00 19.81
CA MET A 1 -2.10 -3.98 20.88
C MET A 1 -2.64 -2.70 20.27
N LYS A 2 -3.64 -2.06 20.86
CA LYS A 2 -4.11 -0.74 20.37
C LYS A 2 -3.05 0.30 20.72
N SER A 3 -2.85 1.25 19.81
CA SER A 3 -1.96 2.39 20.00
C SER A 3 -2.40 3.27 21.19
N ASP A 4 -1.48 4.07 21.67
CA ASP A 4 -1.77 5.19 22.55
C ASP A 4 -2.74 6.16 21.86
N ASN A 5 -3.66 6.80 22.59
CA ASN A 5 -4.75 7.61 22.00
C ASN A 5 -4.28 8.73 21.04
N ASP A 6 -2.99 9.09 21.06
CA ASP A 6 -2.42 10.17 20.25
C ASP A 6 -1.65 9.70 19.00
N THR A 7 -1.37 8.40 18.89
CA THR A 7 -0.55 7.82 17.82
C THR A 7 -1.32 6.74 17.06
N TYR A 8 -1.22 6.75 15.74
CA TYR A 8 -1.90 5.79 14.87
C TYR A 8 -0.90 4.98 14.04
N TYR A 9 -1.03 3.66 14.06
CA TYR A 9 -0.16 2.75 13.33
C TYR A 9 -0.94 2.00 12.26
N PHE A 10 -0.51 2.08 11.02
CA PHE A 10 -1.14 1.33 9.94
C PHE A 10 -0.13 0.65 9.04
N CYS A 11 -0.50 -0.49 8.49
CA CYS A 11 0.27 -1.19 7.47
C CYS A 11 -0.30 -0.87 6.09
N ALA A 12 0.49 -0.22 5.22
CA ALA A 12 0.16 -0.12 3.80
C ALA A 12 0.45 -1.47 3.14
N CYS A 13 -0.61 -2.22 2.87
CA CYS A 13 -0.54 -3.61 2.46
C CYS A 13 -0.97 -3.77 1.01
N SER A 14 -0.17 -4.47 0.21
CA SER A 14 -0.55 -4.96 -1.13
C SER A 14 -1.01 -6.41 -1.11
N PHE A 15 -1.00 -7.05 0.05
CA PHE A 15 -1.18 -8.50 0.24
C PHE A 15 -0.17 -9.37 -0.54
N GLY A 16 0.97 -8.78 -0.95
CA GLY A 16 2.14 -9.55 -1.36
C GLY A 16 2.95 -10.04 -0.14
N LYS A 17 3.86 -10.99 -0.35
CA LYS A 17 4.64 -11.68 0.70
C LYS A 17 5.21 -10.75 1.79
N ASP A 18 5.85 -9.63 1.38
CA ASP A 18 6.53 -8.75 2.33
C ASP A 18 5.56 -7.95 3.20
N SER A 19 4.42 -7.55 2.63
CA SER A 19 3.38 -6.85 3.38
C SER A 19 2.63 -7.80 4.33
N ILE A 20 2.37 -9.05 3.92
CA ILE A 20 1.80 -10.07 4.80
C ILE A 20 2.79 -10.39 5.93
N ALA A 21 4.06 -10.65 5.62
CA ALA A 21 5.09 -10.90 6.62
C ALA A 21 5.22 -9.74 7.61
N THR A 22 5.09 -8.49 7.15
CA THR A 22 5.08 -7.30 8.01
C THR A 22 3.92 -7.33 9.02
N ILE A 23 2.70 -7.70 8.58
CA ILE A 23 1.54 -7.85 9.47
C ILE A 23 1.76 -8.98 10.47
N LEU A 24 2.23 -10.14 10.00
CA LEU A 24 2.52 -11.29 10.86
C LEU A 24 3.56 -10.96 11.93
N LEU A 25 4.61 -10.20 11.59
CA LEU A 25 5.61 -9.74 12.55
C LEU A 25 5.00 -8.76 13.55
N ALA A 26 4.13 -7.83 13.10
CA ALA A 26 3.46 -6.93 14.01
C ALA A 26 2.65 -7.70 15.07
N LEU A 27 1.88 -8.70 14.64
CA LEU A 27 1.09 -9.54 15.53
C LEU A 27 1.97 -10.40 16.45
N ARG A 28 3.02 -11.04 15.90
CA ARG A 28 3.94 -11.93 16.66
C ARG A 28 4.69 -11.19 17.77
N HIS A 29 5.08 -9.96 17.51
CA HIS A 29 5.87 -9.14 18.43
C HIS A 29 5.04 -8.13 19.21
N ASN A 30 3.71 -8.21 19.14
CA ASN A 30 2.78 -7.26 19.79
C ASN A 30 3.09 -5.79 19.45
N GLU A 31 3.56 -5.51 18.23
CA GLU A 31 3.72 -4.15 17.74
C GLU A 31 2.34 -3.48 17.59
N PRO A 32 2.21 -2.20 17.87
CA PRO A 32 0.94 -1.52 17.70
C PRO A 32 0.52 -1.53 16.22
N LEU A 33 -0.68 -2.01 15.93
CA LEU A 33 -1.23 -2.06 14.58
C LEU A 33 -2.75 -1.79 14.67
N ASP A 34 -3.16 -0.60 14.30
CA ASP A 34 -4.57 -0.19 14.35
C ASP A 34 -5.32 -0.58 13.09
N GLU A 35 -4.63 -0.55 11.93
CA GLU A 35 -5.29 -0.79 10.65
C GLU A 35 -4.34 -1.34 9.58
N VAL A 36 -4.86 -2.24 8.75
CA VAL A 36 -4.26 -2.63 7.48
C VAL A 36 -4.99 -1.93 6.36
N VAL A 37 -4.25 -1.21 5.52
CA VAL A 37 -4.81 -0.39 4.43
C VAL A 37 -4.36 -0.94 3.09
N PHE A 38 -5.29 -1.47 2.32
CA PHE A 38 -5.10 -1.90 0.94
C PHE A 38 -5.62 -0.82 -0.01
N THR A 39 -4.84 -0.46 -1.02
CA THR A 39 -5.27 0.49 -2.05
C THR A 39 -5.55 -0.26 -3.34
N GLU A 40 -6.82 -0.51 -3.59
CA GLU A 40 -7.31 -1.13 -4.83
C GLU A 40 -7.28 -0.10 -5.96
N VAL A 41 -6.56 -0.40 -7.03
CA VAL A 41 -6.59 0.42 -8.24
C VAL A 41 -7.87 0.13 -9.00
N MET A 42 -8.71 1.13 -9.17
CA MET A 42 -9.92 0.99 -10.00
C MET A 42 -9.58 1.27 -11.45
N PHE A 43 -9.97 0.38 -12.35
CA PHE A 43 -9.90 0.61 -13.79
C PHE A 43 -11.04 1.53 -14.24
N ASP A 44 -12.26 1.21 -13.82
CA ASP A 44 -13.46 1.98 -14.11
C ASP A 44 -14.40 1.94 -12.90
N ASN A 45 -14.51 3.08 -12.19
CA ASN A 45 -15.35 3.18 -11.00
C ASN A 45 -16.84 3.14 -11.34
N GLN A 46 -17.25 3.68 -12.48
CA GLN A 46 -18.66 3.73 -12.87
C GLN A 46 -19.24 2.33 -13.06
N ASN A 47 -18.42 1.44 -13.63
CA ASN A 47 -18.79 0.05 -13.85
C ASN A 47 -18.28 -0.91 -12.77
N GLY A 48 -17.64 -0.40 -11.72
CA GLY A 48 -17.10 -1.21 -10.62
C GLY A 48 -15.95 -2.14 -11.01
N ILE A 49 -15.22 -1.81 -12.10
CA ILE A 49 -14.16 -2.67 -12.64
C ILE A 49 -12.85 -2.38 -11.91
N SER A 50 -12.35 -3.37 -11.18
CA SER A 50 -11.02 -3.33 -10.54
C SER A 50 -9.91 -3.45 -11.60
N GLY A 51 -8.82 -2.75 -11.38
CA GLY A 51 -7.57 -2.88 -12.14
C GLY A 51 -6.58 -3.88 -11.53
N GLU A 52 -6.95 -4.52 -10.43
CA GLU A 52 -6.17 -5.59 -9.81
C GLU A 52 -6.52 -6.95 -10.45
N ASP A 53 -5.64 -7.98 -10.29
CA ASP A 53 -5.97 -9.35 -10.71
C ASP A 53 -7.27 -9.79 -10.01
N PRO A 54 -8.28 -10.28 -10.74
CA PRO A 54 -9.56 -10.69 -10.16
C PRO A 54 -9.43 -11.73 -9.04
N ARG A 55 -8.53 -12.69 -9.18
CA ARG A 55 -8.28 -13.72 -8.16
C ARG A 55 -7.65 -13.13 -6.90
N HIS A 56 -6.77 -12.14 -7.09
CA HIS A 56 -6.13 -11.45 -5.97
C HIS A 56 -7.14 -10.64 -5.17
N ILE A 57 -7.96 -9.82 -5.83
CA ILE A 57 -8.94 -9.00 -5.12
C ILE A 57 -10.05 -9.84 -4.48
N GLU A 58 -10.46 -10.93 -5.12
CA GLU A 58 -11.39 -11.89 -4.54
C GLU A 58 -10.81 -12.54 -3.28
N TRP A 59 -9.56 -12.99 -3.34
CA TRP A 59 -8.87 -13.55 -2.17
C TRP A 59 -8.73 -12.53 -1.04
N VAL A 60 -8.39 -11.29 -1.36
CA VAL A 60 -8.30 -10.20 -0.37
C VAL A 60 -9.64 -9.99 0.33
N ARG A 61 -10.73 -9.93 -0.42
CA ARG A 61 -12.08 -9.65 0.12
C ARG A 61 -12.67 -10.82 0.90
N ASN A 62 -12.48 -12.04 0.40
CA ASN A 62 -13.17 -13.23 0.92
C ASN A 62 -12.35 -14.02 1.94
N HIS A 63 -11.02 -13.84 1.97
CA HIS A 63 -10.14 -14.58 2.87
C HIS A 63 -9.27 -13.66 3.75
N ALA A 64 -8.40 -12.85 3.14
CA ALA A 64 -7.41 -12.10 3.91
C ALA A 64 -8.04 -11.06 4.85
N LYS A 65 -9.02 -10.27 4.36
CA LYS A 65 -9.71 -9.28 5.18
C LYS A 65 -10.49 -9.91 6.33
N PRO A 66 -11.38 -10.91 6.13
CA PRO A 66 -12.09 -11.56 7.23
C PRO A 66 -11.15 -12.20 8.26
N LEU A 67 -10.06 -12.84 7.81
CA LEU A 67 -9.10 -13.46 8.71
C LEU A 67 -8.42 -12.42 9.63
N LEU A 68 -7.95 -11.32 9.08
CA LEU A 68 -7.32 -10.25 9.87
C LEU A 68 -8.32 -9.58 10.83
N GLU A 69 -9.57 -9.40 10.39
CA GLU A 69 -10.63 -8.84 11.26
C GLU A 69 -10.98 -9.79 12.41
N GLN A 70 -10.99 -11.10 12.20
CA GLN A 70 -11.10 -12.10 13.28
C GLN A 70 -9.93 -12.04 14.26
N MET A 71 -8.73 -11.68 13.80
CA MET A 71 -7.56 -11.45 14.65
C MET A 71 -7.58 -10.06 15.35
N GLY A 72 -8.66 -9.30 15.18
CA GLY A 72 -8.83 -7.99 15.80
C GLY A 72 -8.17 -6.83 15.08
N VAL A 73 -7.68 -7.03 13.84
CA VAL A 73 -7.05 -6.01 13.02
C VAL A 73 -8.06 -5.45 12.02
N LYS A 74 -8.34 -4.16 12.08
CA LYS A 74 -9.19 -3.48 11.09
C LYS A 74 -8.54 -3.52 9.71
N VAL A 75 -9.32 -3.85 8.67
CA VAL A 75 -8.86 -3.84 7.28
C VAL A 75 -9.71 -2.89 6.45
N THR A 76 -9.07 -1.88 5.87
CA THR A 76 -9.72 -0.92 4.97
C THR A 76 -9.21 -1.10 3.54
N ILE A 77 -10.16 -1.24 2.61
CA ILE A 77 -9.90 -1.24 1.17
C ILE A 77 -10.25 0.16 0.64
N LEU A 78 -9.22 0.90 0.23
CA LEU A 78 -9.37 2.21 -0.39
C LEU A 78 -9.43 2.02 -1.90
N GLN A 79 -10.50 2.45 -2.53
CA GLN A 79 -10.60 2.49 -3.98
C GLN A 79 -9.98 3.78 -4.53
N THR A 80 -9.18 3.67 -5.59
CA THR A 80 -8.58 4.84 -6.25
C THR A 80 -9.58 5.51 -7.19
N GLU A 81 -9.24 6.72 -7.67
CA GLU A 81 -9.89 7.29 -8.82
C GLU A 81 -9.61 6.43 -10.06
N ASP A 82 -10.44 6.58 -11.11
CA ASP A 82 -10.36 5.79 -12.34
C ASP A 82 -8.98 5.86 -13.00
N TYR A 83 -8.46 4.70 -13.30
CA TYR A 83 -7.26 4.59 -14.10
C TYR A 83 -7.54 4.95 -15.58
N ILE A 84 -8.72 4.61 -16.09
CA ILE A 84 -9.12 4.89 -17.48
C ILE A 84 -9.09 6.38 -17.79
N SER A 85 -9.48 7.23 -16.85
CA SER A 85 -9.43 8.69 -17.01
C SER A 85 -7.99 9.20 -17.14
N ASN A 86 -7.04 8.60 -16.44
CA ASN A 86 -5.61 8.88 -16.59
C ASN A 86 -5.08 8.45 -17.95
N PHE A 87 -5.56 7.35 -18.49
CA PHE A 87 -5.19 6.83 -19.81
C PHE A 87 -5.63 7.78 -20.93
N HIS A 88 -6.86 8.27 -20.86
CA HIS A 88 -7.43 9.21 -21.82
C HIS A 88 -7.06 10.68 -21.59
N HIS A 89 -6.28 10.97 -20.55
CA HIS A 89 -5.89 12.34 -20.22
C HIS A 89 -5.09 12.99 -21.36
N THR A 90 -5.55 14.13 -21.84
CA THR A 90 -4.83 14.95 -22.82
C THR A 90 -3.67 15.68 -22.15
N ILE A 91 -2.48 15.58 -22.72
CA ILE A 91 -1.28 16.22 -22.22
C ILE A 91 -1.34 17.72 -22.50
N CYS A 92 -1.62 18.53 -21.48
CA CYS A 92 -1.73 19.99 -21.62
C CYS A 92 -0.34 20.68 -21.55
N LYS A 93 0.63 20.09 -20.84
CA LYS A 93 1.99 20.63 -20.68
C LYS A 93 3.02 19.51 -20.71
N SER A 94 4.10 19.72 -21.48
CA SER A 94 5.22 18.77 -21.56
C SER A 94 6.52 19.53 -21.85
N LYS A 95 7.66 18.97 -21.36
CA LYS A 95 9.01 19.39 -21.81
C LYS A 95 9.28 19.01 -23.27
N HIS A 96 8.46 18.13 -23.84
CA HIS A 96 8.46 17.67 -25.21
C HIS A 96 7.25 18.27 -25.92
N PRO A 97 7.38 19.38 -26.69
CA PRO A 97 6.25 20.07 -27.32
C PRO A 97 5.41 19.17 -28.23
N GLU A 98 6.03 18.21 -28.88
CA GLU A 98 5.39 17.24 -29.78
C GLU A 98 4.39 16.31 -29.08
N ARG A 99 4.39 16.29 -27.74
CA ARG A 99 3.46 15.49 -26.92
C ARG A 99 2.25 16.28 -26.47
N VAL A 100 2.29 17.62 -26.54
CA VAL A 100 1.16 18.46 -26.14
C VAL A 100 -0.01 18.23 -27.10
N GLY A 101 -1.21 18.11 -26.55
CA GLY A 101 -2.44 17.78 -27.30
C GLY A 101 -2.64 16.31 -27.59
N LYS A 102 -1.63 15.44 -27.32
CA LYS A 102 -1.79 13.97 -27.46
C LYS A 102 -2.35 13.36 -26.19
N VAL A 103 -3.02 12.22 -26.34
CA VAL A 103 -3.49 11.40 -25.21
C VAL A 103 -2.30 10.74 -24.52
N ARG A 104 -2.33 10.67 -23.19
CA ARG A 104 -1.26 10.10 -22.38
C ARG A 104 -0.99 8.64 -22.72
N GLY A 105 -2.05 7.85 -22.90
CA GLY A 105 -1.96 6.44 -23.20
C GLY A 105 -1.46 5.58 -22.03
N TYR A 106 -1.05 4.36 -22.35
CA TYR A 106 -0.56 3.39 -21.37
C TYR A 106 0.77 3.84 -20.76
N PRO A 107 0.99 3.69 -19.43
CA PRO A 107 2.26 4.02 -18.81
C PRO A 107 3.34 3.03 -19.28
N ILE A 108 4.28 3.51 -20.06
CA ILE A 108 5.43 2.74 -20.53
C ILE A 108 6.68 3.26 -19.80
N GLY A 109 7.46 2.37 -19.21
CA GLY A 109 8.73 2.69 -18.57
C GLY A 109 8.67 2.94 -17.06
N ASN A 110 9.76 3.45 -16.47
CA ASN A 110 10.02 3.49 -15.04
C ASN A 110 9.13 4.45 -14.22
N ARG A 111 8.31 5.28 -14.86
CA ARG A 111 7.42 6.25 -14.20
C ARG A 111 5.98 5.86 -14.40
N CYS A 112 5.49 4.98 -13.53
CA CYS A 112 4.10 4.53 -13.56
C CYS A 112 3.18 5.65 -13.07
N ALA A 113 2.36 6.20 -13.98
CA ALA A 113 1.34 7.19 -13.65
C ALA A 113 0.27 6.62 -12.71
N ILE A 114 -0.05 5.34 -12.82
CA ILE A 114 -1.02 4.64 -11.94
C ILE A 114 -0.53 4.69 -10.50
N LEU A 115 0.75 4.39 -10.26
CA LEU A 115 1.31 4.45 -8.91
C LEU A 115 1.19 5.87 -8.33
N ARG A 116 1.58 6.90 -9.12
CA ARG A 116 1.60 8.29 -8.65
C ARG A 116 0.19 8.86 -8.51
N ASP A 117 -0.63 8.75 -9.55
CA ASP A 117 -1.89 9.48 -9.68
C ASP A 117 -3.06 8.73 -9.04
N CYS A 118 -2.98 7.40 -8.91
CA CYS A 118 -3.98 6.60 -8.23
C CYS A 118 -3.53 6.23 -6.82
N LYS A 119 -2.60 5.25 -6.66
CA LYS A 119 -2.25 4.71 -5.33
C LYS A 119 -1.71 5.77 -4.37
N MET A 120 -0.74 6.59 -4.80
CA MET A 120 -0.12 7.57 -3.90
C MET A 120 -1.06 8.74 -3.55
N ARG A 121 -1.93 9.16 -4.47
CA ARG A 121 -2.92 10.22 -4.20
C ARG A 121 -3.96 9.74 -3.18
N THR A 122 -4.48 8.54 -3.36
CA THR A 122 -5.46 7.92 -2.46
C THR A 122 -4.86 7.70 -1.07
N MET A 123 -3.66 7.13 -0.98
CA MET A 123 -2.94 6.97 0.29
C MET A 123 -2.64 8.33 0.95
N GLY A 124 -2.28 9.35 0.16
CA GLY A 124 -2.05 10.70 0.66
C GLY A 124 -3.32 11.34 1.24
N LYS A 125 -4.51 11.05 0.68
CA LYS A 125 -5.79 11.48 1.25
C LYS A 125 -6.04 10.79 2.58
N PHE A 126 -5.89 9.48 2.66
CA PHE A 126 -6.00 8.71 3.89
C PHE A 126 -5.08 9.23 4.99
N ILE A 127 -3.80 9.50 4.69
CA ILE A 127 -2.85 10.05 5.66
C ILE A 127 -3.28 11.46 6.13
N ARG A 128 -3.78 12.32 5.24
CA ARG A 128 -4.28 13.65 5.66
C ARG A 128 -5.45 13.52 6.63
N GLU A 129 -6.40 12.64 6.36
CA GLU A 129 -7.54 12.37 7.24
C GLU A 129 -7.10 11.76 8.58
N THR A 130 -6.11 10.87 8.58
CA THR A 130 -5.51 10.33 9.80
C THR A 130 -4.90 11.45 10.67
N ARG A 131 -4.17 12.39 10.06
CA ARG A 131 -3.54 13.52 10.75
C ARG A 131 -4.53 14.52 11.37
N THR A 132 -5.79 14.52 10.97
CA THR A 132 -6.82 15.35 11.64
C THR A 132 -7.31 14.74 12.95
N ARG A 133 -7.07 13.43 13.16
CA ARG A 133 -7.57 12.68 14.33
C ARG A 133 -6.47 12.35 15.33
N TYR A 134 -5.23 12.20 14.85
CA TYR A 134 -4.09 11.74 15.66
C TYR A 134 -2.92 12.71 15.52
N LYS A 135 -2.21 12.96 16.62
CA LYS A 135 -1.01 13.82 16.62
C LYS A 135 0.14 13.20 15.84
N HIS A 136 0.27 11.88 15.97
CA HIS A 136 1.33 11.10 15.33
C HIS A 136 0.76 9.95 14.54
N TYR A 137 1.43 9.55 13.48
CA TYR A 137 1.14 8.32 12.77
C TYR A 137 2.43 7.64 12.32
N PHE A 138 2.39 6.33 12.22
CA PHE A 138 3.45 5.53 11.63
C PHE A 138 2.88 4.56 10.62
N GLN A 139 3.59 4.42 9.51
CA GLN A 139 3.25 3.53 8.42
C GLN A 139 4.22 2.36 8.39
N TYR A 140 3.75 1.16 8.61
CA TYR A 140 4.52 -0.03 8.33
C TYR A 140 4.60 -0.28 6.83
N VAL A 141 5.81 -0.62 6.35
CA VAL A 141 6.11 -0.88 4.95
C VAL A 141 6.84 -2.21 4.81
N GLY A 142 6.42 -3.02 3.84
CA GLY A 142 7.06 -4.31 3.51
C GLY A 142 8.33 -4.07 2.69
N ILE A 143 9.45 -3.83 3.37
CA ILE A 143 10.78 -3.72 2.78
C ILE A 143 11.68 -4.65 3.56
N ALA A 144 12.25 -5.66 2.89
CA ALA A 144 13.07 -6.68 3.53
C ALA A 144 14.42 -6.12 4.00
N PHE A 145 15.05 -6.79 4.97
CA PHE A 145 16.33 -6.37 5.55
C PHE A 145 17.45 -6.31 4.52
N ASP A 146 17.44 -7.21 3.54
CA ASP A 146 18.42 -7.30 2.46
C ASP A 146 18.17 -6.31 1.30
N GLU A 147 17.06 -5.58 1.29
CA GLU A 147 16.78 -4.50 0.34
C GLU A 147 17.43 -3.15 0.77
N THR A 148 18.72 -3.14 1.03
CA THR A 148 19.46 -2.03 1.68
C THR A 148 19.29 -0.67 0.98
N GLU A 149 19.37 -0.61 -0.35
CA GLU A 149 19.17 0.64 -1.11
C GLU A 149 17.74 1.16 -1.01
N ARG A 150 16.77 0.26 -0.99
CA ARG A 150 15.35 0.61 -0.85
C ARG A 150 15.05 1.09 0.57
N LEU A 151 15.65 0.46 1.57
CA LEU A 151 15.58 0.90 2.96
C LEU A 151 16.16 2.30 3.10
N ALA A 152 17.38 2.55 2.63
CA ALA A 152 18.03 3.86 2.72
C ALA A 152 17.16 4.97 2.13
N ARG A 153 16.56 4.77 0.94
CA ARG A 153 15.69 5.76 0.30
C ARG A 153 14.35 5.99 1.00
N LYS A 154 13.75 4.93 1.56
CA LYS A 154 12.39 5.00 2.12
C LYS A 154 12.36 5.37 3.59
N MET A 155 13.39 4.97 4.35
CA MET A 155 13.48 5.23 5.78
C MET A 155 14.00 6.65 6.10
N MET A 156 14.34 7.47 5.11
CA MET A 156 14.53 8.91 5.30
C MET A 156 13.25 9.63 5.78
N ASN A 157 12.08 8.99 5.61
CA ASN A 157 10.82 9.51 6.13
C ASN A 157 10.61 8.98 7.55
N SER A 158 10.61 9.86 8.53
CA SER A 158 10.45 9.56 9.97
C SER A 158 9.14 8.84 10.36
N HIS A 159 8.15 8.84 9.46
CA HIS A 159 6.86 8.17 9.69
C HIS A 159 6.78 6.75 9.14
N LYS A 160 7.87 6.21 8.55
CA LYS A 160 7.88 4.85 8.00
C LYS A 160 8.73 3.92 8.84
N ILE A 161 8.20 2.73 9.05
CA ILE A 161 8.87 1.67 9.80
C ILE A 161 8.83 0.39 8.96
N SER A 162 9.98 -0.25 8.76
CA SER A 162 10.03 -1.62 8.25
C SER A 162 10.23 -2.59 9.41
N LEU A 163 9.22 -3.41 9.71
CA LEU A 163 9.35 -4.46 10.71
C LEU A 163 10.25 -5.60 10.20
N LEU A 164 10.27 -5.85 8.89
CA LEU A 164 11.20 -6.80 8.29
C LEU A 164 12.66 -6.38 8.56
N ALA A 165 12.98 -5.10 8.38
CA ALA A 165 14.31 -4.60 8.70
C ALA A 165 14.59 -4.58 10.21
N LYS A 166 13.62 -4.16 11.02
CA LYS A 166 13.73 -4.13 12.49
C LYS A 166 14.07 -5.51 13.08
N TYR A 167 13.44 -6.56 12.55
CA TYR A 167 13.63 -7.95 12.99
C TYR A 167 14.58 -8.75 12.09
N GLN A 168 15.30 -8.08 11.17
CA GLN A 168 16.32 -8.67 10.30
C GLN A 168 15.78 -9.79 9.38
N TYR A 169 14.53 -9.66 8.92
CA TYR A 169 13.94 -10.59 7.97
C TYR A 169 14.32 -10.24 6.55
N THR A 170 15.02 -11.19 5.90
CA THR A 170 15.30 -11.14 4.46
C THR A 170 14.06 -11.48 3.63
N GLU A 171 14.09 -11.21 2.31
CA GLU A 171 13.00 -11.63 1.40
C GLU A 171 12.69 -13.13 1.49
N LYS A 172 13.73 -13.97 1.64
CA LYS A 172 13.56 -15.41 1.80
C LYS A 172 12.86 -15.75 3.11
N MET A 173 13.27 -15.13 4.21
CA MET A 173 12.64 -15.36 5.52
C MET A 173 11.19 -14.87 5.56
N ALA A 174 10.88 -13.76 4.90
CA ALA A 174 9.51 -13.26 4.75
C ALA A 174 8.63 -14.26 4.02
N TYR A 175 9.14 -14.88 2.95
CA TYR A 175 8.44 -15.93 2.21
C TYR A 175 8.19 -17.19 3.06
N GLU A 176 9.20 -17.67 3.79
CA GLU A 176 9.05 -18.83 4.67
C GLU A 176 8.10 -18.55 5.85
N LEU A 177 8.10 -17.31 6.37
CA LEU A 177 7.14 -16.91 7.39
C LEU A 177 5.71 -16.98 6.85
N CYS A 178 5.45 -16.47 5.65
CA CYS A 178 4.11 -16.54 5.04
C CYS A 178 3.63 -17.99 4.86
N LYS A 179 4.52 -18.91 4.48
CA LYS A 179 4.17 -20.35 4.33
C LYS A 179 3.69 -21.02 5.61
N GLN A 180 4.07 -20.53 6.77
CA GLN A 180 3.65 -21.10 8.05
C GLN A 180 2.18 -20.84 8.38
N TYR A 181 1.55 -19.92 7.65
CA TYR A 181 0.18 -19.48 7.86
C TYR A 181 -0.76 -19.79 6.67
N ASN A 182 -0.30 -20.60 5.72
CA ASN A 182 -1.12 -21.13 4.61
C ASN A 182 -1.90 -22.38 5.03
#